data_b2b95f353ed569a4c4e6447681c4338e
#
_entry.id   b2b95f353ed569a4c4e6447681c4338e
#
_cell.length_a   1.000
_cell.length_b   1.000
_cell.length_c   1.000
_cell.angle_alpha   90.00
_cell.angle_beta   90.00
_cell.angle_gamma   90.00
#
_symmetry.space_group_name_H-M   'P 1'
#
loop_
_entity.id
_entity.type
_entity.pdbx_description
1 polymer ?
#
loop_
_entity_poly.entity_id
_entity_poly.type
_entity_poly.pdbx_seq_one_letter_code
_entity_poly.pdbx_strand_id
1 'polypeptide(L)'
;MFSVGENLPFRDSRFDATVFFNSIHHIPEESIETSISEAISVTKSGGLVYVAEPLAEGACFELDSPVEDETVVRAQAQQCLNKVIRSHSKFSEDAEERYEVYFDYQNFEEYKDEMLRFDQSRRLRFEQLEALMRSRFQELGKMIDQRIRFYQPMLARCFRVV
;
A
#
# COMPACT_ATOMS: atom_id res chain seq x y z
N MET A 1 -4.60 16.33 -16.66
CA MET A 1 -4.97 17.06 -15.43
C MET A 1 -4.24 16.37 -14.31
N PHE A 2 -3.39 17.07 -13.56
CA PHE A 2 -2.75 16.53 -12.37
C PHE A 2 -3.62 16.92 -11.17
N SER A 3 -3.86 15.98 -10.26
CA SER A 3 -4.62 16.17 -9.04
C SER A 3 -3.97 15.36 -7.92
N VAL A 4 -4.17 15.78 -6.70
CA VAL A 4 -3.74 15.09 -5.49
C VAL A 4 -4.96 14.48 -4.80
N GLY A 5 -4.74 13.49 -3.94
CA GLY A 5 -5.83 12.75 -3.29
C GLY A 5 -6.74 13.62 -2.42
N GLU A 6 -6.18 14.65 -1.82
CA GLU A 6 -6.88 15.62 -0.96
C GLU A 6 -7.67 16.71 -1.72
N ASN A 7 -7.60 16.73 -3.04
CA ASN A 7 -8.36 17.68 -3.88
C ASN A 7 -8.64 17.07 -5.24
N LEU A 8 -9.72 16.30 -5.33
CA LEU A 8 -10.11 15.58 -6.53
C LEU A 8 -10.91 16.51 -7.47
N PRO A 9 -10.62 16.54 -8.79
CA PRO A 9 -11.27 17.43 -9.75
C PRO A 9 -12.64 16.88 -10.23
N PHE A 10 -13.37 16.26 -9.32
CA PHE A 10 -14.66 15.63 -9.62
C PHE A 10 -15.76 16.23 -8.77
N ARG A 11 -17.00 16.18 -9.29
CA ARG A 11 -18.19 16.54 -8.52
C ARG A 11 -18.52 15.43 -7.52
N ASP A 12 -19.19 15.82 -6.43
CA ASP A 12 -19.71 14.88 -5.46
C ASP A 12 -20.60 13.81 -6.10
N SER A 13 -20.63 12.64 -5.49
CA SER A 13 -21.49 11.52 -5.89
C SER A 13 -21.33 11.11 -7.36
N ARG A 14 -20.11 11.09 -7.86
CA ARG A 14 -19.80 10.81 -9.27
C ARG A 14 -19.57 9.34 -9.56
N PHE A 15 -18.95 8.61 -8.62
CA PHE A 15 -18.47 7.25 -8.82
C PHE A 15 -19.27 6.23 -8.02
N ASP A 16 -19.43 5.04 -8.57
CA ASP A 16 -20.03 3.91 -7.84
C ASP A 16 -19.05 3.26 -6.87
N ALA A 17 -17.74 3.42 -7.14
CA ALA A 17 -16.67 3.02 -6.24
C ALA A 17 -15.44 3.91 -6.41
N THR A 18 -14.71 4.13 -5.30
CA THR A 18 -13.36 4.69 -5.25
C THR A 18 -12.41 3.69 -4.61
N VAL A 19 -11.16 3.66 -5.07
CA VAL A 19 -10.20 2.64 -4.67
C VAL A 19 -8.89 3.30 -4.26
N PHE A 20 -8.41 2.95 -3.08
CA PHE A 20 -7.03 3.10 -2.66
C PHE A 20 -6.37 1.73 -2.72
N PHE A 21 -5.40 1.58 -3.58
CA PHE A 21 -4.66 0.34 -3.70
C PHE A 21 -3.17 0.63 -3.57
N ASN A 22 -2.55 0.12 -2.49
CA ASN A 22 -1.13 0.31 -2.22
C ASN A 22 -0.72 1.81 -2.30
N SER A 23 -1.48 2.70 -1.67
CA SER A 23 -1.38 4.14 -1.92
C SER A 23 -1.57 5.05 -0.71
N ILE A 24 -2.36 4.69 0.29
CA ILE A 24 -2.62 5.58 1.44
C ILE A 24 -1.34 5.84 2.24
N HIS A 25 -0.49 4.83 2.43
CA HIS A 25 0.76 4.98 3.17
C HIS A 25 1.80 5.88 2.46
N HIS A 26 1.60 6.22 1.18
CA HIS A 26 2.41 7.20 0.47
C HIS A 26 1.85 8.63 0.56
N ILE A 27 0.65 8.81 1.10
CA ILE A 27 0.06 10.15 1.32
C ILE A 27 0.67 10.74 2.60
N PRO A 28 1.08 12.01 2.61
CA PRO A 28 1.51 12.68 3.84
C PRO A 28 0.46 12.51 4.95
N GLU A 29 0.89 12.23 6.18
CA GLU A 29 -0.01 11.90 7.31
C GLU A 29 -1.12 12.94 7.49
N GLU A 30 -0.77 14.23 7.39
CA GLU A 30 -1.70 15.36 7.49
C GLU A 30 -2.75 15.41 6.38
N SER A 31 -2.51 14.75 5.25
CA SER A 31 -3.40 14.74 4.07
C SER A 31 -4.26 13.48 3.98
N ILE A 32 -3.97 12.43 4.75
CA ILE A 32 -4.69 11.14 4.66
C ILE A 32 -6.18 11.30 4.95
N GLU A 33 -6.53 11.99 6.06
CA GLU A 33 -7.94 12.18 6.45
C GLU A 33 -8.72 12.97 5.39
N THR A 34 -8.10 14.00 4.81
CA THR A 34 -8.70 14.80 3.73
C THR A 34 -8.87 13.96 2.48
N SER A 35 -7.87 13.16 2.10
CA SER A 35 -7.94 12.28 0.92
C SER A 35 -9.05 11.24 1.02
N ILE A 36 -9.25 10.65 2.22
CA ILE A 36 -10.34 9.71 2.46
C ILE A 36 -11.69 10.44 2.40
N SER A 37 -11.78 11.65 2.97
CA SER A 37 -13.00 12.46 2.93
C SER A 37 -13.37 12.86 1.50
N GLU A 38 -12.40 13.20 0.66
CA GLU A 38 -12.59 13.45 -0.78
C GLU A 38 -13.11 12.18 -1.50
N ALA A 39 -12.53 11.02 -1.23
CA ALA A 39 -13.01 9.76 -1.79
C ALA A 39 -14.47 9.48 -1.41
N ILE A 40 -14.86 9.77 -0.16
CA ILE A 40 -16.24 9.65 0.30
C ILE A 40 -17.14 10.63 -0.46
N SER A 41 -16.74 11.90 -0.62
CA SER A 41 -17.55 12.93 -1.26
C SER A 41 -17.84 12.62 -2.72
N VAL A 42 -16.85 12.12 -3.47
CA VAL A 42 -17.01 11.79 -4.90
C VAL A 42 -17.70 10.44 -5.14
N THR A 43 -17.83 9.61 -4.10
CA THR A 43 -18.54 8.32 -4.16
C THR A 43 -20.04 8.54 -3.91
N LYS A 44 -20.89 7.91 -4.70
CA LYS A 44 -22.35 7.97 -4.54
C LYS A 44 -22.79 7.37 -3.20
N SER A 45 -23.93 7.85 -2.68
CA SER A 45 -24.63 7.13 -1.60
C SER A 45 -24.93 5.69 -2.03
N GLY A 46 -24.66 4.72 -1.15
CA GLY A 46 -24.69 3.29 -1.44
C GLY A 46 -23.45 2.76 -2.18
N GLY A 47 -22.58 3.64 -2.65
CA GLY A 47 -21.32 3.28 -3.31
C GLY A 47 -20.24 2.82 -2.32
N LEU A 48 -19.11 2.38 -2.85
CA LEU A 48 -18.03 1.75 -2.07
C LEU A 48 -16.75 2.56 -2.11
N VAL A 49 -16.06 2.64 -0.97
CA VAL A 49 -14.64 3.00 -0.89
C VAL A 49 -13.89 1.74 -0.51
N TYR A 50 -13.01 1.28 -1.40
CA TYR A 50 -12.20 0.09 -1.18
C TYR A 50 -10.75 0.50 -0.90
N VAL A 51 -10.21 -0.02 0.18
CA VAL A 51 -8.83 0.26 0.61
C VAL A 51 -8.08 -1.07 0.73
N ALA A 52 -7.01 -1.24 -0.02
CA ALA A 52 -6.13 -2.40 0.11
C ALA A 52 -4.68 -1.92 0.30
N GLU A 53 -4.12 -2.20 1.46
CA GLU A 53 -2.79 -1.74 1.86
C GLU A 53 -1.92 -2.92 2.32
N PRO A 54 -0.61 -2.87 2.05
CA PRO A 54 0.32 -3.90 2.51
C PRO A 54 0.52 -3.78 4.02
N LEU A 55 0.67 -4.92 4.67
CA LEU A 55 1.05 -5.00 6.07
C LEU A 55 2.58 -4.94 6.22
N ALA A 56 3.06 -4.40 7.35
CA ALA A 56 4.48 -4.37 7.68
C ALA A 56 4.96 -5.73 8.21
N GLU A 57 4.71 -6.79 7.44
CA GLU A 57 5.05 -8.17 7.76
C GLU A 57 5.20 -9.00 6.46
N GLY A 58 5.77 -10.19 6.58
CA GLY A 58 5.95 -11.12 5.48
C GLY A 58 7.27 -10.96 4.72
N ALA A 59 7.58 -11.96 3.90
CA ALA A 59 8.88 -12.11 3.27
C ALA A 59 9.27 -10.93 2.36
N CYS A 60 8.29 -10.35 1.64
CA CYS A 60 8.53 -9.17 0.81
C CYS A 60 8.92 -7.96 1.67
N PHE A 61 8.11 -7.65 2.70
CA PHE A 61 8.42 -6.56 3.62
C PHE A 61 9.78 -6.74 4.32
N GLU A 62 10.06 -7.96 4.82
CA GLU A 62 11.34 -8.26 5.48
C GLU A 62 12.53 -8.12 4.53
N LEU A 63 12.36 -8.45 3.25
CA LEU A 63 13.39 -8.25 2.23
C LEU A 63 13.65 -6.76 2.00
N ASP A 64 12.61 -5.94 1.86
CA ASP A 64 12.71 -4.54 1.47
C ASP A 64 13.09 -3.61 2.62
N SER A 65 12.68 -3.93 3.86
CA SER A 65 12.80 -3.06 5.04
C SER A 65 14.21 -2.53 5.36
N PRO A 66 15.33 -3.22 5.06
CA PRO A 66 16.65 -2.64 5.30
C PRO A 66 16.93 -1.42 4.41
N VAL A 67 16.35 -1.39 3.22
CA VAL A 67 16.52 -0.28 2.27
C VAL A 67 15.40 0.73 2.46
N GLU A 68 14.16 0.26 2.62
CA GLU A 68 12.96 1.08 2.78
C GLU A 68 12.08 0.52 3.90
N ASP A 69 12.20 1.10 5.08
CA ASP A 69 11.38 0.70 6.23
C ASP A 69 10.07 1.51 6.26
N GLU A 70 9.01 0.88 5.80
CA GLU A 70 7.66 1.46 5.78
C GLU A 70 6.82 1.11 7.02
N THR A 71 7.41 0.56 8.08
CA THR A 71 6.68 0.16 9.30
C THR A 71 5.80 1.28 9.84
N VAL A 72 6.37 2.48 9.96
CA VAL A 72 5.68 3.64 10.54
C VAL A 72 4.56 4.14 9.62
N VAL A 73 4.85 4.36 8.34
CA VAL A 73 3.87 4.94 7.40
C VAL A 73 2.69 4.00 7.14
N ARG A 74 2.93 2.68 7.08
CA ARG A 74 1.86 1.68 6.98
C ARG A 74 0.97 1.66 8.23
N ALA A 75 1.56 1.77 9.43
CA ALA A 75 0.80 1.85 10.68
C ALA A 75 -0.01 3.15 10.78
N GLN A 76 0.57 4.28 10.41
CA GLN A 76 -0.11 5.59 10.39
C GLN A 76 -1.30 5.58 9.43
N ALA A 77 -1.14 5.03 8.22
CA ALA A 77 -2.24 4.89 7.26
C ALA A 77 -3.45 4.17 7.87
N GLN A 78 -3.24 3.05 8.55
CA GLN A 78 -4.31 2.31 9.23
C GLN A 78 -4.92 3.09 10.40
N GLN A 79 -4.13 3.82 11.17
CA GLN A 79 -4.63 4.65 12.28
C GLN A 79 -5.50 5.80 11.78
N CYS A 80 -5.06 6.51 10.72
CA CYS A 80 -5.84 7.58 10.11
C CYS A 80 -7.16 7.05 9.53
N LEU A 81 -7.13 5.90 8.82
CA LEU A 81 -8.34 5.26 8.31
C LEU A 81 -9.31 4.93 9.44
N ASN A 82 -8.84 4.33 10.54
CA ASN A 82 -9.66 4.03 11.71
C ASN A 82 -10.27 5.30 12.36
N LYS A 83 -9.54 6.40 12.35
CA LYS A 83 -10.05 7.68 12.88
C LYS A 83 -11.18 8.22 12.01
N VAL A 84 -11.03 8.20 10.68
CA VAL A 84 -12.08 8.64 9.74
C VAL A 84 -13.35 7.79 9.92
N ILE A 85 -13.22 6.47 9.99
CA ILE A 85 -14.36 5.56 10.19
C ILE A 85 -15.17 5.94 11.44
N ARG A 86 -14.49 6.25 12.53
CA ARG A 86 -15.15 6.61 13.81
C ARG A 86 -15.79 7.99 13.80
N SER A 87 -15.26 8.92 13.01
CA SER A 87 -15.68 10.33 13.00
C SER A 87 -16.68 10.65 11.89
N HIS A 88 -16.74 9.85 10.82
CA HIS A 88 -17.53 10.15 9.64
C HIS A 88 -18.85 9.38 9.62
N SER A 89 -19.96 10.07 9.91
CA SER A 89 -21.31 9.45 10.04
C SER A 89 -21.85 8.83 8.75
N LYS A 90 -21.27 9.19 7.59
CA LYS A 90 -21.67 8.68 6.26
C LYS A 90 -20.76 7.56 5.73
N PHE A 91 -19.97 6.95 6.60
CA PHE A 91 -18.96 5.99 6.22
C PHE A 91 -18.97 4.81 7.18
N SER A 92 -19.31 3.64 6.71
CA SER A 92 -19.37 2.42 7.52
C SER A 92 -18.58 1.30 6.91
N GLU A 93 -17.87 0.54 7.72
CA GLU A 93 -17.14 -0.64 7.27
C GLU A 93 -18.10 -1.80 7.04
N ASP A 94 -18.08 -2.34 5.80
CA ASP A 94 -18.88 -3.49 5.39
C ASP A 94 -18.11 -4.81 5.53
N ALA A 95 -16.80 -4.79 5.23
CA ALA A 95 -15.96 -5.99 5.24
C ALA A 95 -14.48 -5.65 5.45
N GLU A 96 -13.78 -6.56 6.08
CA GLU A 96 -12.32 -6.57 6.20
C GLU A 96 -11.82 -7.98 5.85
N GLU A 97 -10.75 -8.08 5.05
CA GLU A 97 -10.15 -9.34 4.63
C GLU A 97 -8.64 -9.24 4.57
N ARG A 98 -7.95 -10.25 5.10
CA ARG A 98 -6.51 -10.44 4.90
C ARG A 98 -6.30 -11.42 3.74
N TYR A 99 -5.42 -11.07 2.82
CA TYR A 99 -5.02 -11.92 1.72
C TYR A 99 -3.53 -11.76 1.43
N GLU A 100 -2.96 -12.61 0.59
CA GLU A 100 -1.57 -12.51 0.19
C GLU A 100 -1.47 -12.21 -1.31
N VAL A 101 -0.56 -11.32 -1.66
CA VAL A 101 -0.02 -11.20 -3.02
C VAL A 101 1.41 -11.72 -3.04
N TYR A 102 1.97 -11.90 -4.22
CA TYR A 102 3.35 -12.36 -4.34
C TYR A 102 4.07 -11.64 -5.48
N PHE A 103 5.39 -11.59 -5.34
CA PHE A 103 6.30 -11.07 -6.34
C PHE A 103 7.31 -12.18 -6.69
N ASP A 104 7.51 -12.40 -8.00
CA ASP A 104 8.35 -13.45 -8.51
C ASP A 104 9.55 -12.87 -9.26
N TYR A 105 10.75 -13.32 -8.91
CA TYR A 105 12.00 -12.90 -9.56
C TYR A 105 12.77 -14.11 -10.09
N GLN A 106 13.45 -13.95 -11.21
CA GLN A 106 14.35 -14.97 -11.75
C GLN A 106 15.62 -15.09 -10.89
N ASN A 107 16.10 -13.94 -10.41
CA ASN A 107 17.32 -13.84 -9.61
C ASN A 107 17.36 -12.52 -8.85
N PHE A 108 18.39 -12.35 -8.02
CA PHE A 108 18.60 -11.13 -7.24
C PHE A 108 18.77 -9.86 -8.09
N GLU A 109 19.35 -9.97 -9.28
CA GLU A 109 19.57 -8.78 -10.13
C GLU A 109 18.23 -8.24 -10.67
N GLU A 110 17.29 -9.10 -11.03
CA GLU A 110 15.93 -8.67 -11.42
C GLU A 110 15.22 -7.94 -10.27
N TYR A 111 15.30 -8.46 -9.05
CA TYR A 111 14.79 -7.80 -7.85
C TYR A 111 15.45 -6.43 -7.63
N LYS A 112 16.80 -6.36 -7.68
CA LYS A 112 17.56 -5.12 -7.51
C LYS A 112 17.17 -4.07 -8.54
N ASP A 113 17.07 -4.46 -9.80
CA ASP A 113 16.69 -3.56 -10.90
C ASP A 113 15.28 -3.02 -10.71
N GLU A 114 14.34 -3.84 -10.24
CA GLU A 114 12.98 -3.41 -9.95
C GLU A 114 12.94 -2.42 -8.79
N MET A 115 13.57 -2.74 -7.66
CA MET A 115 13.62 -1.86 -6.49
C MET A 115 14.22 -0.48 -6.82
N LEU A 116 15.30 -0.45 -7.60
CA LEU A 116 15.97 0.80 -7.96
C LEU A 116 15.29 1.56 -9.10
N ARG A 117 14.44 0.91 -9.89
CA ARG A 117 13.67 1.54 -10.96
C ARG A 117 12.58 2.46 -10.42
N PHE A 118 11.93 2.07 -9.33
CA PHE A 118 10.87 2.88 -8.73
C PHE A 118 11.40 4.10 -7.98
N ASP A 119 12.54 3.97 -7.29
CA ASP A 119 13.15 5.10 -6.59
C ASP A 119 14.68 5.04 -6.61
N GLN A 120 15.27 5.94 -7.39
CA GLN A 120 16.73 6.06 -7.52
C GLN A 120 17.40 6.58 -6.22
N SER A 121 16.65 7.21 -5.31
CA SER A 121 17.20 7.69 -4.03
C SER A 121 17.64 6.53 -3.13
N ARG A 122 17.07 5.34 -3.34
CA ARG A 122 17.41 4.10 -2.62
C ARG A 122 18.79 3.55 -2.96
N ARG A 123 19.39 3.98 -4.10
CA ARG A 123 20.63 3.40 -4.67
C ARG A 123 21.77 3.35 -3.67
N LEU A 124 22.10 4.46 -3.04
CA LEU A 124 23.24 4.50 -2.11
C LEU A 124 23.06 3.55 -0.92
N ARG A 125 21.86 3.51 -0.35
CA ARG A 125 21.55 2.61 0.76
C ARG A 125 21.56 1.15 0.32
N PHE A 126 21.02 0.85 -0.86
CA PHE A 126 21.04 -0.49 -1.42
C PHE A 126 22.47 -0.97 -1.64
N GLU A 127 23.36 -0.16 -2.24
CA GLU A 127 24.75 -0.49 -2.49
C GLU A 127 25.51 -0.77 -1.19
N GLN A 128 25.25 0.01 -0.13
CA GLN A 128 25.84 -0.21 1.20
C GLN A 128 25.38 -1.51 1.85
N LEU A 129 24.17 -1.96 1.55
CA LEU A 129 23.54 -3.12 2.15
C LEU A 129 23.46 -4.33 1.19
N GLU A 130 24.07 -4.28 0.02
CA GLU A 130 23.89 -5.30 -1.01
C GLU A 130 24.17 -6.73 -0.53
N ALA A 131 25.21 -6.91 0.31
CA ALA A 131 25.53 -8.23 0.86
C ALA A 131 24.41 -8.75 1.78
N LEU A 132 23.81 -7.88 2.59
CA LEU A 132 22.67 -8.20 3.44
C LEU A 132 21.44 -8.52 2.58
N MET A 133 21.17 -7.71 1.56
CA MET A 133 20.04 -7.90 0.65
C MET A 133 20.13 -9.23 -0.09
N ARG A 134 21.31 -9.61 -0.56
CA ARG A 134 21.55 -10.93 -1.19
C ARG A 134 21.28 -12.08 -0.22
N SER A 135 21.74 -11.96 1.03
CA SER A 135 21.51 -12.99 2.05
C SER A 135 20.01 -13.14 2.33
N ARG A 136 19.29 -12.04 2.55
CA ARG A 136 17.84 -12.05 2.78
C ARG A 136 17.05 -12.58 1.59
N PHE A 137 17.45 -12.21 0.37
CA PHE A 137 16.82 -12.71 -0.84
C PHE A 137 16.89 -14.26 -0.94
N GLN A 138 18.04 -14.84 -0.58
CA GLN A 138 18.21 -16.29 -0.54
C GLN A 138 17.47 -16.96 0.62
N GLU A 139 17.45 -16.32 1.79
CA GLU A 139 16.83 -16.86 3.00
C GLU A 139 15.29 -16.82 2.97
N LEU A 140 14.72 -15.69 2.52
CA LEU A 140 13.27 -15.44 2.56
C LEU A 140 12.54 -15.94 1.30
N GLY A 141 13.26 -16.03 0.17
CA GLY A 141 12.67 -16.43 -1.11
C GLY A 141 12.32 -17.91 -1.17
N LYS A 142 11.16 -18.21 -1.74
CA LYS A 142 10.73 -19.60 -1.99
C LYS A 142 10.84 -19.93 -3.47
N MET A 143 11.56 -21.00 -3.81
CA MET A 143 11.64 -21.48 -5.20
C MET A 143 10.30 -22.10 -5.63
N ILE A 144 9.63 -21.49 -6.61
CA ILE A 144 8.36 -21.95 -7.18
C ILE A 144 8.44 -21.76 -8.70
N ASP A 145 8.20 -22.82 -9.45
CA ASP A 145 8.18 -22.80 -10.93
C ASP A 145 9.40 -22.10 -11.56
N GLN A 146 10.60 -22.39 -11.05
CA GLN A 146 11.89 -21.83 -11.47
C GLN A 146 12.03 -20.30 -11.22
N ARG A 147 11.15 -19.70 -10.40
CA ARG A 147 11.25 -18.33 -9.91
C ARG A 147 11.34 -18.29 -8.41
N ILE A 148 11.89 -17.22 -7.88
CA ILE A 148 12.01 -16.98 -6.43
C ILE A 148 10.86 -16.07 -6.02
N ARG A 149 9.97 -16.59 -5.20
CA ARG A 149 8.72 -15.95 -4.77
C ARG A 149 8.83 -15.36 -3.38
N PHE A 150 8.33 -14.14 -3.24
CA PHE A 150 8.16 -13.44 -1.96
C PHE A 150 6.69 -13.10 -1.76
N TYR A 151 6.15 -13.42 -0.58
CA TYR A 151 4.77 -13.12 -0.23
C TYR A 151 4.66 -11.81 0.54
N GLN A 152 3.65 -11.02 0.21
CA GLN A 152 3.27 -9.79 0.89
C GLN A 152 1.84 -9.90 1.39
N PRO A 153 1.64 -10.00 2.72
CA PRO A 153 0.32 -9.90 3.32
C PRO A 153 -0.30 -8.53 3.10
N MET A 154 -1.57 -8.53 2.72
CA MET A 154 -2.39 -7.35 2.44
C MET A 154 -3.59 -7.30 3.37
N LEU A 155 -4.03 -6.11 3.73
CA LEU A 155 -5.29 -5.87 4.39
C LEU A 155 -6.22 -5.10 3.44
N ALA A 156 -7.30 -5.74 3.02
CA ALA A 156 -8.37 -5.13 2.27
C ALA A 156 -9.51 -4.74 3.20
N ARG A 157 -10.03 -3.53 3.05
CA ARG A 157 -11.19 -3.02 3.79
C ARG A 157 -12.17 -2.39 2.82
N CYS A 158 -13.42 -2.73 2.95
CA CYS A 158 -14.49 -2.22 2.12
C CYS A 158 -15.45 -1.38 2.97
N PHE A 159 -15.72 -0.18 2.53
CA PHE A 159 -16.58 0.77 3.22
C PHE A 159 -17.73 1.19 2.34
N ARG A 160 -18.88 1.40 2.95
CA ARG A 160 -20.07 1.92 2.28
C ARG A 160 -20.28 3.40 2.61
N VAL A 161 -20.55 4.18 1.56
CA VAL A 161 -20.99 5.57 1.71
C VAL A 161 -22.51 5.58 1.90
N VAL A 162 -22.98 6.13 3.00
CA VAL A 162 -24.39 6.14 3.39
C VAL A 162 -25.08 7.45 3.01
#